data_e6f7ad08c56dafcf67488d19c1a1ecd2
#
_entry.id   e6f7ad08c56dafcf67488d19c1a1ecd2
#
_cell.length_a   1.000
_cell.length_b   1.000
_cell.length_c   1.000
_cell.angle_alpha   90.00
_cell.angle_beta   90.00
_cell.angle_gamma   90.00
#
_symmetry.space_group_name_H-M   'P 1'
#
loop_
_entity.id
_entity.type
_entity.pdbx_description
1 polymer ?
#
loop_
_entity_poly.entity_id
_entity_poly.type
_entity_poly.pdbx_seq_one_letter_code
_entity_poly.pdbx_strand_id
1 'polypeptide(L)' 'MARKPPAPSGLSARAKRVWTRTLENYELREGELAILSDYCQELSIVDS' A
#
# COMPACT_ATOMS: atom_id res chain seq x y z
N MET A 1 -18.89 4.58 -7.29
CA MET A 1 -17.72 3.83 -7.69
C MET A 1 -16.59 4.00 -6.72
N ALA A 2 -16.08 2.91 -6.24
CA ALA A 2 -15.00 2.95 -5.29
C ALA A 2 -13.70 3.33 -6.00
N ARG A 3 -13.04 4.35 -5.50
CA ARG A 3 -11.74 4.76 -5.98
C ARG A 3 -10.67 4.09 -5.16
N LYS A 4 -9.63 3.62 -5.82
CA LYS A 4 -8.49 3.10 -5.09
C LYS A 4 -7.79 4.23 -4.34
N PRO A 5 -7.55 4.08 -3.04
CA PRO A 5 -6.86 5.13 -2.31
C PRO A 5 -5.41 5.26 -2.80
N PRO A 6 -4.87 6.47 -2.78
CA PRO A 6 -3.48 6.68 -3.19
C PRO A 6 -2.53 6.07 -2.18
N ALA A 7 -1.36 5.66 -2.66
CA ALA A 7 -0.33 5.12 -1.78
C ALA A 7 0.14 6.20 -0.81
N PRO A 8 0.52 5.82 0.43
CA PRO A 8 1.09 6.78 1.37
C PRO A 8 2.36 7.40 0.78
N SER A 9 2.64 8.64 1.19
CA SER A 9 3.84 9.32 0.75
C SER A 9 5.08 8.70 1.40
N GLY A 10 6.21 8.83 0.73
CA GLY A 10 7.47 8.35 1.26
C GLY A 10 7.76 6.88 1.02
N LEU A 11 6.92 6.18 0.29
CA LEU A 11 7.16 4.78 -0.02
C LEU A 11 8.22 4.64 -1.11
N SER A 12 9.04 3.58 -0.99
CA SER A 12 9.96 3.22 -2.05
C SER A 12 9.18 2.78 -3.28
N ALA A 13 9.84 2.72 -4.43
CA ALA A 13 9.20 2.27 -5.67
C ALA A 13 8.65 0.86 -5.51
N ARG A 14 9.37 0.01 -4.82
CA ARG A 14 8.94 -1.37 -4.55
C ARG A 14 7.68 -1.40 -3.67
N ALA A 15 7.66 -0.58 -2.64
CA ALA A 15 6.52 -0.53 -1.74
C ALA A 15 5.28 0.01 -2.44
N LYS A 16 5.44 1.00 -3.31
CA LYS A 16 4.33 1.51 -4.11
C LYS A 16 3.77 0.44 -5.03
N ARG A 17 4.63 -0.36 -5.59
CA ARG A 17 4.21 -1.45 -6.48
C ARG A 17 3.40 -2.48 -5.71
N VAL A 18 3.86 -2.83 -4.51
CA VAL A 18 3.12 -3.77 -3.66
C VAL A 18 1.75 -3.21 -3.30
N TRP A 19 1.70 -1.93 -2.95
CA TRP A 19 0.45 -1.26 -2.62
C TRP A 19 -0.54 -1.37 -3.79
N THR A 20 -0.11 -0.94 -4.97
CA THR A 20 -0.97 -0.93 -6.15
C THR A 20 -1.41 -2.35 -6.52
N ARG A 21 -0.48 -3.28 -6.52
CA ARG A 21 -0.76 -4.66 -6.89
C ARG A 21 -1.78 -5.31 -5.94
N THR A 22 -1.62 -5.07 -4.65
CA THR A 22 -2.54 -5.62 -3.66
C THR A 22 -3.94 -5.07 -3.87
N LEU A 23 -4.06 -3.76 -4.11
CA LEU A 23 -5.35 -3.14 -4.34
C LEU A 23 -6.01 -3.60 -5.64
N GLU A 24 -5.22 -3.96 -6.64
CA GLU A 24 -5.76 -4.48 -7.89
C GLU A 24 -6.30 -5.91 -7.75
N ASN A 25 -5.68 -6.69 -6.88
CA ASN A 25 -6.04 -8.10 -6.72
C ASN A 25 -7.06 -8.35 -5.61
N TYR A 26 -7.19 -7.43 -4.67
CA TYR A 26 -8.06 -7.62 -3.50
C TYR A 26 -8.85 -6.37 -3.22
N GLU A 27 -10.09 -6.56 -2.78
CA GLU A 27 -10.92 -5.48 -2.27
C GLU A 27 -10.69 -5.36 -0.78
N LEU A 28 -9.96 -4.34 -0.37
CA LEU A 28 -9.62 -4.15 1.02
C LEU A 28 -10.56 -3.16 1.68
N ARG A 29 -10.93 -3.46 2.91
CA ARG A 29 -11.70 -2.55 3.73
C ARG A 29 -10.77 -1.56 4.40
N GLU A 30 -11.36 -0.55 5.03
CA GLU A 30 -10.61 0.52 5.65
C GLU A 30 -9.56 0.03 6.65
N GLY A 31 -9.93 -0.92 7.49
CA GLY A 31 -8.99 -1.50 8.45
C GLY A 31 -7.87 -2.26 7.79
N GLU A 32 -8.18 -2.94 6.69
CA GLU A 32 -7.17 -3.68 5.94
C GLU A 32 -6.22 -2.75 5.21
N LEU A 33 -6.73 -1.61 4.76
CA LEU A 33 -5.88 -0.59 4.14
C LEU A 33 -4.86 -0.04 5.13
N ALA A 34 -5.25 0.11 6.37
CA ALA A 34 -4.32 0.56 7.40
C ALA A 34 -3.19 -0.44 7.61
N ILE A 35 -3.51 -1.72 7.59
CA ILE A 35 -2.52 -2.78 7.72
C ILE A 35 -1.58 -2.79 6.52
N LEU A 36 -2.13 -2.66 5.33
CA LEU A 36 -1.33 -2.61 4.11
C LEU A 36 -0.41 -1.40 4.10
N SER A 37 -0.92 -0.26 4.54
CA SER A 37 -0.12 0.97 4.63
C SER A 37 1.07 0.77 5.56
N ASP A 38 0.83 0.17 6.71
CA ASP A 38 1.89 -0.11 7.68
C ASP A 38 2.94 -1.05 7.09
N TYR A 39 2.49 -2.11 6.45
CA TYR A 39 3.39 -3.06 5.80
C TYR A 39 4.26 -2.39 4.74
N CYS A 40 3.65 -1.57 3.90
CA CYS A 40 4.38 -0.88 2.84
C CYS A 40 5.38 0.12 3.41
N GLN A 41 5.04 0.79 4.50
CA GLN A 41 5.97 1.71 5.15
C GLN A 41 7.18 0.97 5.72
N GLU A 42 6.97 -0.18 6.33
CA GLU A 42 8.06 -0.99 6.83
C GLU A 42 8.94 -1.50 5.70
N LEU A 43 8.32 -1.93 4.61
CA LEU A 43 9.05 -2.39 3.44
C LEU A 43 9.92 -1.28 2.88
N SER A 44 9.41 -0.06 2.88
CA SER A 44 10.14 1.11 2.41
C SER A 44 11.37 1.39 3.28
N ILE A 45 11.24 1.20 4.59
CA ILE A 45 12.35 1.38 5.52
C ILE A 45 13.44 0.35 5.24
N VAL A 46 13.06 -0.89 5.00
CA VAL A 46 14.01 -1.97 4.72
C VAL A 46 14.72 -1.71 3.38
N ASP A 47 14.01 -1.14 2.41
CA ASP A 47 14.57 -0.87 1.09
C ASP A 47 15.48 0.36 1.04
N SER A 48 15.39 1.23 2.00
CA SER A 48 16.18 2.48 1.99
C SER A 48 17.61 2.32 2.49
#